data_093401c124591355b430ca2bd4fd69cf
#
_entry.id   093401c124591355b430ca2bd4fd69cf
#
_cell.length_a   1.000
_cell.length_b   1.000
_cell.length_c   1.000
_cell.angle_alpha   90.00
_cell.angle_beta   90.00
_cell.angle_gamma   90.00
#
_symmetry.space_group_name_H-M   'P 1'
#
loop_
_entity.id
_entity.type
_entity.pdbx_description
1 polymer ?
#
loop_
_entity_poly.entity_id
_entity_poly.type
_entity_poly.pdbx_seq_one_letter_code
_entity_poly.pdbx_strand_id
1 'polypeptide(L)'
;MSDSEFLPQEGPKAFALVWRKVMLDPRGFYRDMPATGGFENPLIFLGVCGFVYFALRVVVFGLPDAINTIFLIALAYIFGPGILMLASQFVFQGEGDYEGTLRLCAYAGACLALAWIPALGILAYVYSLYLIFLGMEKVHRLDTTKAAMTTLVALVVTSLIIIWV
;
A
#
# COMPACT_ATOMS: atom_id res chain seq x y z
N MET A 1 -11.35 -15.47 -13.57
CA MET A 1 -11.30 -14.65 -12.36
C MET A 1 -9.92 -14.00 -12.32
N SER A 2 -9.83 -12.73 -12.08
CA SER A 2 -8.54 -12.04 -12.03
C SER A 2 -7.90 -12.30 -10.67
N ASP A 3 -6.79 -13.05 -10.62
CA ASP A 3 -6.02 -13.29 -9.38
C ASP A 3 -5.35 -11.99 -8.85
N SER A 4 -5.74 -10.84 -9.39
CA SER A 4 -5.20 -9.52 -9.06
C SER A 4 -6.20 -8.64 -8.31
N GLU A 5 -7.24 -9.25 -7.72
CA GLU A 5 -8.16 -8.62 -6.80
C GLU A 5 -8.53 -9.58 -5.67
N PHE A 6 -8.51 -9.06 -4.43
CA PHE A 6 -8.95 -9.83 -3.28
C PHE A 6 -10.48 -9.83 -3.20
N LEU A 7 -11.08 -11.01 -3.10
CA LEU A 7 -12.52 -11.19 -2.90
C LEU A 7 -12.72 -11.83 -1.53
N PRO A 8 -13.23 -11.09 -0.52
CA PRO A 8 -13.39 -11.60 0.86
C PRO A 8 -14.26 -12.86 0.96
N GLN A 9 -15.25 -13.00 0.06
CA GLN A 9 -16.17 -14.14 0.04
C GLN A 9 -15.46 -15.48 -0.27
N GLU A 10 -14.30 -15.44 -0.91
CA GLU A 10 -13.50 -16.63 -1.24
C GLU A 10 -12.63 -17.10 -0.05
N GLY A 11 -12.65 -16.34 1.07
CA GLY A 11 -12.05 -16.73 2.34
C GLY A 11 -10.51 -16.62 2.41
N PRO A 12 -9.89 -17.26 3.43
CA PRO A 12 -8.45 -17.08 3.71
C PRO A 12 -7.53 -17.56 2.59
N LYS A 13 -7.97 -18.51 1.77
CA LYS A 13 -7.18 -19.01 0.63
C LYS A 13 -7.00 -17.91 -0.42
N ALA A 14 -8.05 -17.14 -0.72
CA ALA A 14 -7.96 -16.02 -1.64
C ALA A 14 -7.01 -14.94 -1.11
N PHE A 15 -7.07 -14.63 0.18
CA PHE A 15 -6.10 -13.71 0.81
C PHE A 15 -4.67 -14.17 0.58
N ALA A 16 -4.36 -15.43 0.87
CA ALA A 16 -3.00 -15.97 0.73
C ALA A 16 -2.52 -15.94 -0.74
N LEU A 17 -3.40 -16.24 -1.70
CA LEU A 17 -3.08 -16.18 -3.13
C LEU A 17 -2.76 -14.75 -3.58
N VAL A 18 -3.63 -13.78 -3.23
CA VAL A 18 -3.43 -12.37 -3.58
C VAL A 18 -2.18 -11.83 -2.89
N TRP A 19 -1.99 -12.10 -1.59
CA TRP A 19 -0.80 -11.68 -0.85
C TRP A 19 0.47 -12.23 -1.49
N ARG A 20 0.49 -13.52 -1.83
CA ARG A 20 1.61 -14.15 -2.53
C ARG A 20 1.88 -13.50 -3.89
N LYS A 21 0.83 -13.22 -4.68
CA LYS A 21 0.99 -12.58 -6.00
C LYS A 21 1.54 -11.17 -5.88
N VAL A 22 1.03 -10.35 -4.94
CA VAL A 22 1.57 -9.02 -4.65
C VAL A 22 3.05 -9.08 -4.28
N MET A 23 3.44 -10.04 -3.43
CA MET A 23 4.80 -10.14 -2.89
C MET A 23 5.79 -10.79 -3.86
N LEU A 24 5.39 -11.73 -4.70
CA LEU A 24 6.30 -12.51 -5.54
C LEU A 24 6.21 -12.18 -7.03
N ASP A 25 5.08 -11.65 -7.51
CA ASP A 25 4.88 -11.18 -8.89
C ASP A 25 4.17 -9.83 -8.91
N PRO A 26 4.77 -8.77 -8.34
CA PRO A 26 4.14 -7.47 -8.26
C PRO A 26 3.84 -6.84 -9.61
N ARG A 27 4.70 -7.04 -10.60
CA ARG A 27 4.47 -6.52 -11.96
C ARG A 27 3.25 -7.15 -12.61
N GLY A 28 3.10 -8.46 -12.50
CA GLY A 28 1.91 -9.17 -12.98
C GLY A 28 0.67 -8.75 -12.21
N PHE A 29 0.78 -8.60 -10.88
CA PHE A 29 -0.34 -8.16 -10.06
C PHE A 29 -0.84 -6.77 -10.47
N TYR A 30 0.01 -5.75 -10.47
CA TYR A 30 -0.41 -4.37 -10.79
C TYR A 30 -0.81 -4.19 -12.25
N ARG A 31 -0.23 -4.96 -13.18
CA ARG A 31 -0.66 -4.95 -14.59
C ARG A 31 -2.13 -5.36 -14.73
N ASP A 32 -2.55 -6.38 -13.98
CA ASP A 32 -3.87 -6.99 -14.09
C ASP A 32 -4.86 -6.45 -13.05
N MET A 33 -4.39 -5.62 -12.09
CA MET A 33 -5.21 -5.03 -11.04
C MET A 33 -6.25 -4.07 -11.65
N PRO A 34 -7.54 -4.22 -11.33
CA PRO A 34 -8.55 -3.27 -11.75
C PRO A 34 -8.34 -1.93 -11.02
N ALA A 35 -8.33 -0.82 -11.78
CA ALA A 35 -8.22 0.52 -11.22
C ALA A 35 -9.53 0.98 -10.55
N THR A 36 -10.66 0.39 -10.93
CA THR A 36 -12.00 0.68 -10.44
C THR A 36 -12.66 -0.60 -9.90
N GLY A 37 -13.71 -0.48 -9.08
CA GLY A 37 -14.42 -1.63 -8.48
C GLY A 37 -14.68 -1.45 -6.98
N GLY A 38 -14.55 -0.21 -6.49
CA GLY A 38 -14.81 0.18 -5.11
C GLY A 38 -13.62 0.01 -4.17
N PHE A 39 -13.82 0.48 -2.96
CA PHE A 39 -12.79 0.53 -1.92
C PHE A 39 -12.81 -0.69 -0.99
N GLU A 40 -13.91 -1.42 -0.94
CA GLU A 40 -14.17 -2.44 0.07
C GLU A 40 -13.12 -3.55 0.05
N ASN A 41 -12.93 -4.21 -1.08
CA ASN A 41 -12.01 -5.33 -1.21
C ASN A 41 -10.56 -4.97 -0.87
N PRO A 42 -9.97 -3.87 -1.42
CA PRO A 42 -8.63 -3.44 -1.07
C PRO A 42 -8.48 -3.05 0.40
N LEU A 43 -9.49 -2.38 0.99
CA LEU A 43 -9.45 -1.96 2.39
C LEU A 43 -9.56 -3.16 3.34
N ILE A 44 -10.37 -4.17 3.03
CA ILE A 44 -10.41 -5.41 3.82
C ILE A 44 -9.05 -6.13 3.74
N PHE A 45 -8.44 -6.19 2.56
CA PHE A 45 -7.10 -6.77 2.40
C PHE A 45 -6.06 -6.04 3.26
N LEU A 46 -6.02 -4.71 3.18
CA LEU A 46 -5.17 -3.86 4.01
C LEU A 46 -5.45 -4.05 5.50
N GLY A 47 -6.72 -4.12 5.89
CA GLY A 47 -7.15 -4.34 7.27
C GLY A 47 -6.64 -5.68 7.83
N VAL A 48 -6.68 -6.76 7.04
CA VAL A 48 -6.13 -8.06 7.44
C VAL A 48 -4.60 -7.96 7.62
N CYS A 49 -3.87 -7.34 6.69
CA CYS A 49 -2.43 -7.14 6.80
C CYS A 49 -2.07 -6.27 8.03
N GLY A 50 -2.83 -5.19 8.26
CA GLY A 50 -2.67 -4.30 9.41
C GLY A 50 -2.97 -5.01 10.73
N PHE A 51 -3.99 -5.87 10.78
CA PHE A 51 -4.30 -6.67 11.96
C PHE A 51 -3.18 -7.66 12.30
N VAL A 52 -2.63 -8.36 11.30
CA VAL A 52 -1.47 -9.25 11.49
C VAL A 52 -0.28 -8.46 12.04
N TYR A 53 0.03 -7.31 11.42
CA TYR A 53 1.08 -6.42 11.91
C TYR A 53 0.86 -6.02 13.36
N PHE A 54 -0.33 -5.52 13.70
CA PHE A 54 -0.68 -5.04 15.04
C PHE A 54 -0.55 -6.16 16.08
N ALA A 55 -1.16 -7.32 15.83
CA ALA A 55 -1.16 -8.46 16.76
C ALA A 55 0.26 -8.93 17.09
N LEU A 56 1.11 -9.06 16.06
CA LEU A 56 2.49 -9.51 16.24
C LEU A 56 3.37 -8.42 16.87
N ARG A 57 3.12 -7.15 16.57
CA ARG A 57 3.82 -6.05 17.20
C ARG A 57 3.50 -5.91 18.68
N VAL A 58 2.25 -6.15 19.08
CA VAL A 58 1.88 -6.21 20.52
C VAL A 58 2.70 -7.26 21.26
N VAL A 59 2.90 -8.43 20.66
CA VAL A 59 3.67 -9.52 21.28
C VAL A 59 5.15 -9.15 21.43
N VAL A 60 5.73 -8.45 20.44
CA VAL A 60 7.17 -8.18 20.40
C VAL A 60 7.55 -6.90 21.17
N PHE A 61 6.75 -5.83 21.04
CA PHE A 61 7.08 -4.48 21.53
C PHE A 61 6.10 -3.94 22.58
N GLY A 62 5.00 -4.66 22.80
CA GLY A 62 3.96 -4.27 23.75
C GLY A 62 2.86 -3.39 23.12
N LEU A 63 1.74 -3.30 23.87
CA LEU A 63 0.52 -2.64 23.40
C LEU A 63 0.69 -1.12 23.12
N PRO A 64 1.38 -0.32 23.95
CA PRO A 64 1.52 1.12 23.69
C PRO A 64 2.26 1.42 22.38
N ASP A 65 3.35 0.68 22.10
CA ASP A 65 4.10 0.82 20.85
C ASP A 65 3.27 0.41 19.65
N ALA A 66 2.54 -0.71 19.74
CA ALA A 66 1.69 -1.20 18.67
C ALA A 66 0.57 -0.21 18.33
N ILE A 67 -0.09 0.39 19.34
CA ILE A 67 -1.13 1.41 19.14
C ILE A 67 -0.55 2.64 18.45
N ASN A 68 0.57 3.18 18.95
CA ASN A 68 1.20 4.35 18.36
C ASN A 68 1.57 4.09 16.88
N THR A 69 2.19 2.95 16.62
CA THR A 69 2.65 2.64 15.26
C THR A 69 1.50 2.37 14.30
N ILE A 70 0.45 1.64 14.71
CA ILE A 70 -0.71 1.41 13.84
C ILE A 70 -1.47 2.72 13.55
N PHE A 71 -1.49 3.64 14.51
CA PHE A 71 -2.07 4.97 14.31
C PHE A 71 -1.31 5.76 13.23
N LEU A 72 0.03 5.78 13.28
CA LEU A 72 0.85 6.43 12.25
C LEU A 72 0.69 5.78 10.87
N ILE A 73 0.62 4.45 10.83
CA ILE A 73 0.34 3.70 9.60
C ILE A 73 -1.05 4.09 9.05
N ALA A 74 -2.08 4.14 9.89
CA ALA A 74 -3.41 4.54 9.48
C ALA A 74 -3.43 5.95 8.88
N LEU A 75 -2.76 6.92 9.51
CA LEU A 75 -2.59 8.27 8.95
C LEU A 75 -1.92 8.24 7.57
N ALA A 76 -0.87 7.45 7.41
CA ALA A 76 -0.18 7.31 6.12
C ALA A 76 -1.10 6.76 5.02
N TYR A 77 -1.96 5.79 5.34
CA TYR A 77 -2.92 5.22 4.38
C TYR A 77 -4.16 6.10 4.14
N ILE A 78 -4.50 6.99 5.07
CA ILE A 78 -5.58 7.98 4.87
C ILE A 78 -5.10 9.12 3.97
N PHE A 79 -3.92 9.68 4.23
CA PHE A 79 -3.42 10.86 3.53
C PHE A 79 -2.54 10.52 2.32
N GLY A 80 -1.77 9.42 2.38
CA GLY A 80 -0.81 9.03 1.35
C GLY A 80 -1.42 8.90 -0.05
N PRO A 81 -2.54 8.18 -0.24
CA PRO A 81 -3.17 8.07 -1.56
C PRO A 81 -3.58 9.42 -2.15
N GLY A 82 -4.12 10.32 -1.31
CA GLY A 82 -4.46 11.68 -1.74
C GLY A 82 -3.25 12.49 -2.18
N ILE A 83 -2.16 12.42 -1.42
CA ILE A 83 -0.89 13.10 -1.74
C ILE A 83 -0.29 12.54 -3.04
N LEU A 84 -0.28 11.22 -3.20
CA LEU A 84 0.18 10.55 -4.43
C LEU A 84 -0.63 10.99 -5.65
N MET A 85 -1.95 10.98 -5.53
CA MET A 85 -2.85 11.43 -6.60
C MET A 85 -2.59 12.89 -6.97
N LEU A 86 -2.57 13.79 -5.97
CA LEU A 86 -2.34 15.21 -6.22
C LEU A 86 -0.95 15.46 -6.85
N ALA A 87 0.11 14.83 -6.33
CA ALA A 87 1.43 14.95 -6.89
C ALA A 87 1.49 14.44 -8.33
N SER A 88 0.84 13.31 -8.64
CA SER A 88 0.82 12.77 -10.00
C SER A 88 0.06 13.68 -10.97
N GLN A 89 -1.11 14.18 -10.59
CA GLN A 89 -1.95 15.00 -11.46
C GLN A 89 -1.38 16.42 -11.66
N PHE A 90 -1.02 17.11 -10.57
CA PHE A 90 -0.59 18.52 -10.65
C PHE A 90 0.84 18.70 -11.14
N VAL A 91 1.74 17.75 -10.83
CA VAL A 91 3.17 17.88 -11.19
C VAL A 91 3.50 17.12 -12.47
N PHE A 92 2.94 15.92 -12.64
CA PHE A 92 3.33 15.00 -13.70
C PHE A 92 2.23 14.70 -14.74
N GLN A 93 1.05 15.33 -14.61
CA GLN A 93 -0.10 15.17 -15.54
C GLN A 93 -0.57 13.72 -15.64
N GLY A 94 -0.58 12.99 -14.52
CA GLY A 94 -1.12 11.63 -14.45
C GLY A 94 -2.63 11.60 -14.58
N GLU A 95 -3.17 10.51 -15.15
CA GLU A 95 -4.59 10.37 -15.46
C GLU A 95 -5.39 9.58 -14.40
N GLY A 96 -4.71 8.97 -13.41
CA GLY A 96 -5.35 8.15 -12.38
C GLY A 96 -6.23 8.95 -11.42
N ASP A 97 -7.25 8.29 -10.87
CA ASP A 97 -8.15 8.83 -9.88
C ASP A 97 -7.78 8.42 -8.44
N TYR A 98 -8.56 8.90 -7.46
CA TYR A 98 -8.34 8.57 -6.05
C TYR A 98 -8.60 7.09 -5.76
N GLU A 99 -9.61 6.49 -6.42
CA GLU A 99 -9.96 5.09 -6.20
C GLU A 99 -8.80 4.18 -6.60
N GLY A 100 -8.30 4.32 -7.82
CA GLY A 100 -7.14 3.55 -8.29
C GLY A 100 -5.91 3.75 -7.42
N THR A 101 -5.67 5.00 -6.96
CA THR A 101 -4.54 5.33 -6.08
C THR A 101 -4.67 4.69 -4.70
N LEU A 102 -5.87 4.69 -4.13
CA LEU A 102 -6.12 4.03 -2.85
C LEU A 102 -5.97 2.50 -2.99
N ARG A 103 -6.50 1.91 -4.06
CA ARG A 103 -6.38 0.48 -4.33
C ARG A 103 -4.92 0.04 -4.42
N LEU A 104 -4.09 0.75 -5.20
CA LEU A 104 -2.67 0.42 -5.31
C LEU A 104 -1.94 0.51 -3.96
N CYS A 105 -2.23 1.55 -3.16
CA CYS A 105 -1.65 1.70 -1.82
C CYS A 105 -2.11 0.58 -0.88
N ALA A 106 -3.40 0.25 -0.88
CA ALA A 106 -3.94 -0.79 -0.03
C ALA A 106 -3.29 -2.16 -0.29
N TYR A 107 -3.07 -2.52 -1.56
CA TYR A 107 -2.35 -3.76 -1.89
C TYR A 107 -0.84 -3.67 -1.58
N ALA A 108 -0.21 -2.51 -1.68
CA ALA A 108 1.16 -2.32 -1.20
C ALA A 108 1.28 -2.57 0.32
N GLY A 109 0.18 -2.44 1.07
CA GLY A 109 0.06 -2.83 2.46
C GLY A 109 0.28 -4.33 2.75
N ALA A 110 0.40 -5.19 1.73
CA ALA A 110 0.84 -6.57 1.89
C ALA A 110 2.15 -6.69 2.69
N CYS A 111 3.03 -5.69 2.57
CA CYS A 111 4.31 -5.62 3.28
C CYS A 111 4.15 -5.52 4.80
N LEU A 112 3.01 -5.00 5.31
CA LEU A 112 2.74 -4.91 6.75
C LEU A 112 2.79 -6.27 7.43
N ALA A 113 2.38 -7.33 6.76
CA ALA A 113 2.42 -8.69 7.31
C ALA A 113 3.85 -9.12 7.72
N LEU A 114 4.91 -8.49 7.19
CA LEU A 114 6.31 -8.77 7.52
C LEU A 114 7.00 -7.62 8.26
N ALA A 115 6.42 -6.42 8.28
CA ALA A 115 7.04 -5.21 8.79
C ALA A 115 7.22 -5.18 10.32
N TRP A 116 6.57 -6.07 11.07
CA TRP A 116 6.73 -6.23 12.51
C TRP A 116 8.09 -6.82 12.91
N ILE A 117 8.78 -7.51 12.00
CA ILE A 117 10.09 -8.11 12.24
C ILE A 117 11.16 -7.02 12.11
N PRO A 118 11.97 -6.71 13.18
CA PRO A 118 12.83 -5.53 13.21
C PRO A 118 13.73 -5.34 12.00
N ALA A 119 14.49 -6.37 11.63
CA ALA A 119 15.41 -6.29 10.48
C ALA A 119 14.66 -6.28 9.13
N LEU A 120 13.56 -7.05 9.01
CA LEU A 120 12.74 -7.11 7.80
C LEU A 120 11.83 -5.90 7.63
N GLY A 121 11.52 -5.16 8.70
CA GLY A 121 10.66 -3.99 8.64
C GLY A 121 11.18 -2.92 7.69
N ILE A 122 12.49 -2.65 7.71
CA ILE A 122 13.12 -1.70 6.78
C ILE A 122 13.01 -2.20 5.33
N LEU A 123 13.28 -3.49 5.10
CA LEU A 123 13.16 -4.08 3.77
C LEU A 123 11.71 -4.08 3.28
N ALA A 124 10.76 -4.41 4.16
CA ALA A 124 9.34 -4.38 3.87
C ALA A 124 8.88 -2.96 3.51
N TYR A 125 9.38 -1.93 4.21
CA TYR A 125 9.11 -0.53 3.90
C TYR A 125 9.65 -0.14 2.52
N VAL A 126 10.92 -0.41 2.23
CA VAL A 126 11.52 -0.13 0.91
C VAL A 126 10.77 -0.88 -0.20
N TYR A 127 10.39 -2.14 0.07
CA TYR A 127 9.63 -2.92 -0.88
C TYR A 127 8.22 -2.36 -1.09
N SER A 128 7.56 -1.83 -0.06
CA SER A 128 6.25 -1.17 -0.22
C SER A 128 6.33 0.06 -1.13
N LEU A 129 7.42 0.84 -1.07
CA LEU A 129 7.64 1.95 -1.99
C LEU A 129 7.80 1.48 -3.44
N TYR A 130 8.49 0.35 -3.65
CA TYR A 130 8.58 -0.27 -4.96
C TYR A 130 7.22 -0.73 -5.49
N LEU A 131 6.36 -1.31 -4.63
CA LEU A 131 5.00 -1.68 -4.98
C LEU A 131 4.15 -0.46 -5.36
N ILE A 132 4.23 0.62 -4.58
CA ILE A 132 3.55 1.90 -4.88
C ILE A 132 4.03 2.44 -6.24
N PHE A 133 5.33 2.45 -6.47
CA PHE A 133 5.91 2.88 -7.74
C PHE A 133 5.32 2.11 -8.94
N LEU A 134 5.26 0.77 -8.89
CA LEU A 134 4.66 -0.05 -9.95
C LEU A 134 3.17 0.26 -10.15
N GLY A 135 2.44 0.45 -9.04
CA GLY A 135 1.03 0.84 -9.09
C GLY A 135 0.82 2.20 -9.74
N MET A 136 1.71 3.18 -9.46
CA MET A 136 1.66 4.52 -10.05
C MET A 136 1.89 4.51 -11.57
N GLU A 137 2.85 3.72 -12.06
CA GLU A 137 3.04 3.53 -13.52
C GLU A 137 1.74 3.07 -14.20
N LYS A 138 1.03 2.12 -13.57
CA LYS A 138 -0.17 1.52 -14.15
C LYS A 138 -1.40 2.40 -14.01
N VAL A 139 -1.70 2.88 -12.80
CA VAL A 139 -2.95 3.60 -12.48
C VAL A 139 -2.94 5.00 -13.08
N HIS A 140 -1.83 5.71 -12.97
CA HIS A 140 -1.70 7.09 -13.46
C HIS A 140 -1.08 7.18 -14.86
N ARG A 141 -0.75 6.05 -15.50
CA ARG A 141 -0.12 5.98 -16.83
C ARG A 141 1.15 6.82 -16.92
N LEU A 142 1.90 6.88 -15.83
CA LEU A 142 3.15 7.60 -15.77
C LEU A 142 4.29 6.77 -16.36
N ASP A 143 5.23 7.45 -16.98
CA ASP A 143 6.50 6.80 -17.30
C ASP A 143 7.29 6.50 -16.01
N THR A 144 8.26 5.60 -16.10
CA THR A 144 9.08 5.12 -14.97
C THR A 144 9.70 6.26 -14.16
N THR A 145 10.18 7.31 -14.83
CA THR A 145 10.83 8.45 -14.16
C THR A 145 9.81 9.27 -13.37
N LYS A 146 8.66 9.60 -13.98
CA LYS A 146 7.60 10.36 -13.31
C LYS A 146 6.99 9.58 -12.16
N ALA A 147 6.75 8.27 -12.32
CA ALA A 147 6.23 7.41 -11.26
C ALA A 147 7.20 7.35 -10.06
N ALA A 148 8.51 7.23 -10.32
CA ALA A 148 9.53 7.27 -9.26
C ALA A 148 9.55 8.62 -8.54
N MET A 149 9.52 9.73 -9.28
CA MET A 149 9.49 11.07 -8.69
C MET A 149 8.23 11.32 -7.87
N THR A 150 7.05 10.89 -8.37
CA THR A 150 5.78 11.00 -7.63
C THR A 150 5.85 10.24 -6.32
N THR A 151 6.36 9.01 -6.35
CA THR A 151 6.52 8.18 -5.14
C THR A 151 7.46 8.81 -4.14
N LEU A 152 8.58 9.40 -4.59
CA LEU A 152 9.53 10.11 -3.72
C LEU A 152 8.93 11.39 -3.13
N VAL A 153 8.22 12.20 -3.91
CA VAL A 153 7.55 13.41 -3.41
C VAL A 153 6.53 13.06 -2.34
N ALA A 154 5.68 12.05 -2.60
CA ALA A 154 4.68 11.62 -1.64
C ALA A 154 5.31 11.04 -0.36
N LEU A 155 6.41 10.28 -0.49
CA LEU A 155 7.18 9.80 0.66
C LEU A 155 7.66 10.95 1.54
N VAL A 156 8.30 11.96 0.95
CA VAL A 156 8.81 13.13 1.70
C VAL A 156 7.68 13.88 2.39
N VAL A 157 6.60 14.19 1.67
CA VAL A 157 5.46 14.94 2.22
C VAL A 157 4.76 14.16 3.32
N THR A 158 4.50 12.86 3.12
CA THR A 158 3.87 12.01 4.13
C THR A 158 4.76 11.89 5.39
N SER A 159 6.07 11.74 5.20
CA SER A 159 7.02 11.69 6.33
C SER A 159 7.04 12.99 7.13
N LEU A 160 7.01 14.14 6.46
CA LEU A 160 6.94 15.44 7.13
C LEU A 160 5.64 15.59 7.94
N ILE A 161 4.50 15.17 7.40
CA ILE A 161 3.23 15.19 8.13
C ILE A 161 3.30 14.33 9.40
N ILE A 162 3.85 13.11 9.29
CA ILE A 162 3.97 12.18 10.43
C ILE A 162 4.91 12.71 11.51
N ILE A 163 5.98 13.43 11.15
CA ILE A 163 6.92 14.02 12.11
C ILE A 163 6.27 15.19 12.89
N TRP A 164 5.31 15.90 12.29
CA TRP A 164 4.64 17.04 12.91
C TRP A 164 3.41 16.67 13.76
N VAL A 165 2.90 15.46 13.65
CA VAL A 165 1.78 14.91 14.43
C VAL A 165 2.29 14.11 15.63
#